data_4b54b7b418b73826e85995fec55521bb
#
_entry.id   4b54b7b418b73826e85995fec55521bb
#
_cell.length_a   1.000
_cell.length_b   1.000
_cell.length_c   1.000
_cell.angle_alpha   90.00
_cell.angle_beta   90.00
_cell.angle_gamma   90.00
#
_symmetry.space_group_name_H-M   'P 1'
#
loop_
_entity.id
_entity.type
_entity.pdbx_description
1 polymer ?
#
loop_
_entity_poly.entity_id
_entity_poly.type
_entity_poly.pdbx_seq_one_letter_code
_entity_poly.pdbx_strand_id
1 'polypeptide(L)'
;MKSLSALIGLGALALAAPVGAQQMTPQFFIEGLGGAVVPTFEIADVIETGGGFGAAIGYRVSPRWVLMGEFDYGMHQDKATGSADVTTLHYMGKVGYSLTGPRDRGWEAIVNLGAGAVSFDFEGDAERRDYFAINAGAKVAYNFNPMLALVLSPQGDIAFGKKAELSTTNAWVWPFTAGLRVSF
;
A
#
# COMPACT_ATOMS: atom_id res chain seq x y z
N MET A 1 27.55 -5.03 9.86
CA MET A 1 27.31 -3.59 9.73
C MET A 1 27.80 -3.13 8.36
N LYS A 2 27.02 -3.33 7.30
CA LYS A 2 27.29 -2.76 5.95
C LYS A 2 25.96 -2.46 5.27
N SER A 3 25.85 -1.24 4.69
CA SER A 3 24.84 -0.74 3.75
C SER A 3 23.50 -0.25 4.29
N LEU A 4 23.54 0.85 5.05
CA LEU A 4 22.37 1.74 5.25
C LEU A 4 22.46 3.04 4.40
N SER A 5 23.36 3.09 3.44
CA SER A 5 23.69 4.36 2.73
C SER A 5 23.03 4.53 1.36
N ALA A 6 22.20 3.58 0.91
CA ALA A 6 21.64 3.62 -0.45
C ALA A 6 20.23 4.24 -0.57
N LEU A 7 19.55 4.55 0.53
CA LEU A 7 18.14 5.02 0.51
C LEU A 7 17.97 6.55 0.53
N ILE A 8 19.03 7.32 0.68
CA ILE A 8 18.94 8.79 0.80
C ILE A 8 19.02 9.51 -0.56
N GLY A 9 19.34 8.80 -1.65
CA GLY A 9 19.56 9.38 -2.97
C GLY A 9 18.32 9.71 -3.80
N LEU A 10 17.15 9.21 -3.49
CA LEU A 10 15.94 9.38 -4.32
C LEU A 10 15.05 10.58 -3.95
N GLY A 11 15.29 11.22 -2.84
CA GLY A 11 14.42 12.32 -2.34
C GLY A 11 14.67 13.69 -2.96
N ALA A 12 15.74 13.90 -3.73
CA ALA A 12 16.18 15.25 -4.13
C ALA A 12 15.84 15.64 -5.58
N LEU A 13 15.25 14.76 -6.39
CA LEU A 13 14.98 15.03 -7.83
C LEU A 13 13.58 15.58 -8.13
N ALA A 14 12.73 15.79 -7.14
CA ALA A 14 11.32 16.15 -7.33
C ALA A 14 10.99 17.66 -7.28
N LEU A 15 11.97 18.57 -7.21
CA LEU A 15 11.71 20.02 -6.97
C LEU A 15 11.97 20.95 -8.16
N ALA A 16 12.14 20.45 -9.37
CA ALA A 16 12.32 21.30 -10.55
C ALA A 16 11.18 21.07 -11.56
N ALA A 17 9.95 21.49 -11.23
CA ALA A 17 8.89 21.62 -12.21
C ALA A 17 8.89 23.05 -12.78
N PRO A 18 8.82 23.25 -14.12
CA PRO A 18 8.72 24.58 -14.71
C PRO A 18 7.36 25.20 -14.40
N VAL A 19 7.37 26.40 -13.87
CA VAL A 19 6.18 27.22 -13.61
C VAL A 19 5.64 27.75 -14.94
N GLY A 20 4.75 26.99 -15.56
CA GLY A 20 3.91 27.44 -16.67
C GLY A 20 2.47 27.52 -16.18
N ALA A 21 1.84 28.67 -16.21
CA ALA A 21 0.49 28.93 -15.75
C ALA A 21 -0.58 28.34 -16.70
N GLN A 22 -0.66 27.00 -16.74
CA GLN A 22 -1.87 26.27 -17.12
C GLN A 22 -2.42 25.63 -15.85
N GLN A 23 -3.73 25.53 -15.70
CA GLN A 23 -4.34 24.78 -14.59
C GLN A 23 -3.85 23.33 -14.65
N MET A 24 -2.71 23.10 -14.05
CA MET A 24 -2.08 21.76 -14.01
C MET A 24 -2.83 20.97 -12.93
N THR A 25 -3.52 19.95 -13.35
CA THR A 25 -3.98 18.89 -12.45
C THR A 25 -2.77 18.45 -11.61
N PRO A 26 -2.86 18.42 -10.27
CA PRO A 26 -1.78 17.96 -9.42
C PRO A 26 -1.24 16.62 -9.91
N GLN A 27 0.06 16.54 -10.13
CA GLN A 27 0.70 15.34 -10.66
C GLN A 27 1.20 14.42 -9.56
N PHE A 28 1.63 14.98 -8.41
CA PHE A 28 2.07 14.21 -7.26
C PHE A 28 1.02 14.21 -6.17
N PHE A 29 0.97 13.10 -5.43
CA PHE A 29 0.20 13.03 -4.20
C PHE A 29 0.89 12.13 -3.17
N ILE A 30 0.55 12.38 -1.90
CA ILE A 30 0.92 11.56 -0.76
C ILE A 30 -0.37 11.16 -0.04
N GLU A 31 -0.45 9.93 0.43
CA GLU A 31 -1.57 9.40 1.22
C GLU A 31 -1.07 8.94 2.58
N GLY A 32 -1.85 9.23 3.63
CA GLY A 32 -1.76 8.57 4.92
C GLY A 32 -3.01 7.73 5.12
N LEU A 33 -2.85 6.46 5.41
CA LEU A 33 -3.92 5.45 5.42
C LEU A 33 -3.94 4.73 6.77
N GLY A 34 -5.13 4.28 7.20
CA GLY A 34 -5.29 3.42 8.37
C GLY A 34 -6.55 2.58 8.25
N GLY A 35 -6.57 1.42 8.87
CA GLY A 35 -7.71 0.52 8.77
C GLY A 35 -7.46 -0.88 9.28
N ALA A 36 -8.17 -1.84 8.70
CA ALA A 36 -8.05 -3.25 9.02
C ALA A 36 -7.22 -3.99 7.96
N VAL A 37 -6.43 -4.95 8.42
CA VAL A 37 -5.69 -5.89 7.57
C VAL A 37 -6.27 -7.28 7.81
N VAL A 38 -6.90 -7.84 6.77
CA VAL A 38 -7.72 -9.05 6.86
C VAL A 38 -7.02 -10.20 6.14
N PRO A 39 -6.48 -11.19 6.83
CA PRO A 39 -6.00 -12.42 6.22
C PRO A 39 -7.19 -13.26 5.73
N THR A 40 -7.03 -13.98 4.63
CA THR A 40 -8.05 -14.87 4.09
C THR A 40 -7.45 -16.20 3.63
N PHE A 41 -8.30 -17.20 3.46
CA PHE A 41 -7.91 -18.58 3.13
C PHE A 41 -6.99 -19.21 4.19
N GLU A 42 -6.04 -20.02 3.79
CA GLU A 42 -5.18 -20.79 4.70
C GLU A 42 -4.38 -19.91 5.69
N ILE A 43 -3.97 -18.70 5.31
CA ILE A 43 -3.26 -17.79 6.22
C ILE A 43 -4.18 -17.28 7.36
N ALA A 44 -5.49 -17.24 7.12
CA ALA A 44 -6.47 -16.89 8.15
C ALA A 44 -6.58 -17.95 9.26
N ASP A 45 -6.07 -19.15 9.05
CA ASP A 45 -6.00 -20.18 10.09
C ASP A 45 -4.79 -19.95 11.03
N VAL A 46 -3.84 -19.15 10.61
CA VAL A 46 -2.60 -18.85 11.34
C VAL A 46 -2.69 -17.50 12.07
N ILE A 47 -3.13 -16.44 11.39
CA ILE A 47 -3.20 -15.09 11.94
C ILE A 47 -4.62 -14.53 11.96
N GLU A 48 -4.91 -13.68 12.94
CA GLU A 48 -6.20 -12.99 13.05
C GLU A 48 -6.26 -11.72 12.23
N THR A 49 -7.49 -11.21 11.98
CA THR A 49 -7.68 -9.87 11.45
C THR A 49 -7.07 -8.86 12.41
N GLY A 50 -6.24 -7.97 11.87
CA GLY A 50 -5.54 -6.96 12.63
C GLY A 50 -5.86 -5.53 12.22
N GLY A 51 -5.33 -4.59 12.98
CA GLY A 51 -5.29 -3.17 12.61
C GLY A 51 -4.02 -2.84 11.84
N GLY A 52 -4.06 -1.76 11.06
CA GLY A 52 -2.87 -1.33 10.33
C GLY A 52 -2.91 0.12 9.91
N PHE A 53 -1.76 0.60 9.50
CA PHE A 53 -1.60 1.91 8.89
C PHE A 53 -0.63 1.83 7.71
N GLY A 54 -0.76 2.80 6.80
CA GLY A 54 0.06 2.82 5.60
C GLY A 54 0.29 4.22 5.09
N ALA A 55 1.15 4.30 4.10
CA ALA A 55 1.42 5.50 3.34
C ALA A 55 1.59 5.16 1.86
N ALA A 56 1.17 6.06 0.99
CA ALA A 56 1.43 5.94 -0.42
C ALA A 56 1.95 7.26 -1.00
N ILE A 57 2.77 7.12 -2.02
CA ILE A 57 3.16 8.22 -2.90
C ILE A 57 2.71 7.88 -4.31
N GLY A 58 2.14 8.84 -5.02
CA GLY A 58 1.70 8.64 -6.38
C GLY A 58 2.13 9.74 -7.32
N TYR A 59 2.34 9.37 -8.57
CA TYR A 59 2.64 10.27 -9.68
C TYR A 59 1.70 9.99 -10.85
N ARG A 60 0.97 11.00 -11.28
CA ARG A 60 0.07 10.94 -12.42
C ARG A 60 0.85 11.20 -13.70
N VAL A 61 1.11 10.12 -14.46
CA VAL A 61 1.85 10.19 -15.75
C VAL A 61 0.97 10.68 -16.89
N SER A 62 -0.35 10.55 -16.75
CA SER A 62 -1.36 11.08 -17.68
C SER A 62 -2.69 11.24 -16.94
N PRO A 63 -3.73 11.85 -17.55
CA PRO A 63 -5.03 12.01 -16.88
C PRO A 63 -5.64 10.70 -16.36
N ARG A 64 -5.26 9.55 -16.91
CA ARG A 64 -5.81 8.26 -16.50
C ARG A 64 -4.80 7.31 -15.85
N TRP A 65 -3.50 7.49 -16.07
CA TRP A 65 -2.48 6.58 -15.58
C TRP A 65 -1.74 7.16 -14.38
N VAL A 66 -1.61 6.35 -13.34
CA VAL A 66 -0.95 6.71 -12.07
C VAL A 66 0.08 5.64 -11.74
N LEU A 67 1.28 6.05 -11.40
CA LEU A 67 2.28 5.21 -10.75
C LEU A 67 2.23 5.44 -9.25
N MET A 68 2.29 4.39 -8.45
CA MET A 68 2.23 4.49 -6.98
C MET A 68 3.26 3.58 -6.34
N GLY A 69 3.86 4.07 -5.24
CA GLY A 69 4.53 3.25 -4.25
C GLY A 69 3.69 3.25 -2.98
N GLU A 70 3.44 2.09 -2.39
CA GLU A 70 2.63 1.95 -1.17
C GLU A 70 3.35 1.08 -0.16
N PHE A 71 3.27 1.50 1.09
CA PHE A 71 3.74 0.79 2.26
C PHE A 71 2.58 0.63 3.23
N ASP A 72 2.33 -0.59 3.70
CA ASP A 72 1.35 -0.87 4.74
C ASP A 72 1.99 -1.70 5.86
N TYR A 73 1.62 -1.37 7.09
CA TYR A 73 2.00 -2.06 8.31
C TYR A 73 0.76 -2.62 8.97
N GLY A 74 0.72 -3.93 9.19
CA GLY A 74 -0.37 -4.63 9.86
C GLY A 74 0.09 -5.25 11.17
N MET A 75 -0.75 -5.17 12.19
CA MET A 75 -0.58 -5.80 13.50
C MET A 75 -1.66 -6.84 13.70
N HIS A 76 -1.27 -8.08 13.90
CA HIS A 76 -2.15 -9.24 14.03
C HIS A 76 -1.81 -10.03 15.28
N GLN A 77 -2.72 -10.94 15.68
CA GLN A 77 -2.44 -11.94 16.71
C GLN A 77 -2.28 -13.31 16.05
N ASP A 78 -1.35 -14.11 16.59
CA ASP A 78 -1.19 -15.51 16.22
C ASP A 78 -2.31 -16.35 16.85
N LYS A 79 -3.03 -17.10 16.05
CA LYS A 79 -4.14 -17.93 16.52
C LYS A 79 -3.71 -19.15 17.36
N ALA A 80 -2.49 -19.65 17.12
CA ALA A 80 -2.00 -20.85 17.83
C ALA A 80 -1.62 -20.55 19.27
N THR A 81 -1.05 -19.37 19.51
CA THR A 81 -0.56 -18.97 20.84
C THR A 81 -1.52 -18.02 21.55
N GLY A 82 -2.34 -17.28 20.80
CA GLY A 82 -3.29 -16.28 21.35
C GLY A 82 -2.62 -15.06 21.99
N SER A 83 -1.30 -15.02 22.04
CA SER A 83 -0.52 -14.00 22.72
C SER A 83 0.72 -13.52 21.96
N ALA A 84 1.15 -14.20 20.91
CA ALA A 84 2.24 -13.74 20.08
C ALA A 84 1.73 -12.76 19.03
N ASP A 85 2.40 -11.62 18.90
CA ASP A 85 2.08 -10.64 17.88
C ASP A 85 2.70 -11.05 16.54
N VAL A 86 1.91 -10.88 15.48
CA VAL A 86 2.37 -11.06 14.10
C VAL A 86 2.30 -9.73 13.39
N THR A 87 3.43 -9.27 12.90
CA THR A 87 3.51 -8.05 12.11
C THR A 87 3.59 -8.38 10.62
N THR A 88 2.80 -7.70 9.82
CA THR A 88 2.91 -7.73 8.35
C THR A 88 3.40 -6.39 7.82
N LEU A 89 4.30 -6.45 6.84
CA LEU A 89 4.84 -5.29 6.15
C LEU A 89 4.65 -5.49 4.66
N HIS A 90 3.96 -4.58 4.01
CA HIS A 90 3.68 -4.62 2.57
C HIS A 90 4.42 -3.49 1.88
N TYR A 91 5.16 -3.81 0.83
CA TYR A 91 5.90 -2.86 -0.01
C TYR A 91 5.51 -3.10 -1.46
N MET A 92 4.70 -2.22 -2.04
CA MET A 92 4.12 -2.43 -3.36
C MET A 92 4.45 -1.28 -4.31
N GLY A 93 4.97 -1.62 -5.50
CA GLY A 93 4.96 -0.75 -6.66
C GLY A 93 3.71 -1.04 -7.50
N LYS A 94 2.91 -0.02 -7.82
CA LYS A 94 1.59 -0.18 -8.44
C LYS A 94 1.43 0.70 -9.67
N VAL A 95 0.68 0.20 -10.64
CA VAL A 95 0.15 0.98 -11.77
C VAL A 95 -1.36 1.07 -11.61
N GLY A 96 -1.88 2.28 -11.59
CA GLY A 96 -3.30 2.57 -11.48
C GLY A 96 -3.89 3.14 -12.76
N TYR A 97 -5.15 2.82 -13.01
CA TYR A 97 -5.94 3.41 -14.07
C TYR A 97 -7.17 4.10 -13.47
N SER A 98 -7.26 5.43 -13.67
CA SER A 98 -8.39 6.22 -13.21
C SER A 98 -9.57 6.05 -14.18
N LEU A 99 -10.66 5.49 -13.68
CA LEU A 99 -11.88 5.25 -14.43
C LEU A 99 -12.62 6.56 -14.77
N THR A 100 -12.55 7.52 -13.86
CA THR A 100 -13.25 8.80 -13.97
C THR A 100 -12.37 9.95 -14.48
N GLY A 101 -11.04 9.77 -14.47
CA GLY A 101 -10.06 10.83 -14.63
C GLY A 101 -9.94 11.72 -13.37
N PRO A 102 -8.94 12.60 -13.32
CA PRO A 102 -8.76 13.53 -12.23
C PRO A 102 -9.90 14.54 -12.16
N ARG A 103 -10.27 14.95 -10.94
CA ARG A 103 -11.35 15.91 -10.70
C ARG A 103 -10.92 16.88 -9.60
N ASP A 104 -11.18 18.16 -9.82
CA ASP A 104 -10.95 19.19 -8.81
C ASP A 104 -11.84 19.00 -7.58
N ARG A 105 -13.04 18.45 -7.80
CA ARG A 105 -14.01 18.14 -6.75
C ARG A 105 -14.88 16.95 -7.14
N GLY A 106 -15.19 16.10 -6.15
CA GLY A 106 -16.07 14.93 -6.31
C GLY A 106 -15.30 13.61 -6.39
N TRP A 107 -15.96 12.58 -6.85
CA TRP A 107 -15.44 11.21 -6.79
C TRP A 107 -14.44 10.89 -7.91
N GLU A 108 -13.34 10.26 -7.54
CA GLU A 108 -12.40 9.62 -8.44
C GLU A 108 -12.27 8.13 -8.05
N ALA A 109 -12.29 7.26 -9.04
CA ALA A 109 -12.07 5.83 -8.86
C ALA A 109 -10.87 5.39 -9.68
N ILE A 110 -9.92 4.71 -9.02
CA ILE A 110 -8.71 4.15 -9.62
C ILE A 110 -8.70 2.65 -9.34
N VAL A 111 -8.57 1.83 -10.38
CA VAL A 111 -8.21 0.41 -10.25
C VAL A 111 -6.71 0.26 -10.38
N ASN A 112 -6.09 -0.65 -9.64
CA ASN A 112 -4.65 -0.80 -9.66
C ASN A 112 -4.21 -2.26 -9.63
N LEU A 113 -3.04 -2.49 -10.20
CA LEU A 113 -2.28 -3.73 -10.11
C LEU A 113 -0.86 -3.40 -9.69
N GLY A 114 -0.23 -4.29 -8.97
CA GLY A 114 1.12 -4.07 -8.47
C GLY A 114 1.89 -5.34 -8.19
N ALA A 115 3.16 -5.15 -7.89
CA ALA A 115 4.05 -6.19 -7.41
C ALA A 115 5.00 -5.61 -6.38
N GLY A 116 5.50 -6.47 -5.50
CA GLY A 116 6.40 -6.07 -4.44
C GLY A 116 6.74 -7.19 -3.50
N ALA A 117 6.75 -6.91 -2.21
CA ALA A 117 7.03 -7.89 -1.16
C ALA A 117 6.06 -7.73 0.01
N VAL A 118 5.72 -8.86 0.61
CA VAL A 118 5.07 -8.92 1.92
C VAL A 118 5.99 -9.66 2.88
N SER A 119 6.25 -9.04 4.01
CA SER A 119 7.05 -9.60 5.08
C SER A 119 6.16 -10.01 6.25
N PHE A 120 6.45 -11.15 6.83
CA PHE A 120 5.83 -11.63 8.07
C PHE A 120 6.89 -11.71 9.16
N ASP A 121 6.60 -11.10 10.30
CA ASP A 121 7.44 -11.12 11.50
C ASP A 121 6.61 -11.70 12.64
N PHE A 122 6.98 -12.88 13.10
CA PHE A 122 6.32 -13.59 14.20
C PHE A 122 7.12 -13.35 15.48
N GLU A 123 6.45 -12.90 16.53
CA GLU A 123 7.11 -12.68 17.82
C GLU A 123 7.72 -13.98 18.34
N GLY A 124 9.03 -13.94 18.62
CA GLY A 124 9.81 -15.10 19.06
C GLY A 124 10.59 -15.81 17.94
N ASP A 125 10.32 -15.51 16.67
CA ASP A 125 11.15 -15.98 15.57
C ASP A 125 12.43 -15.12 15.44
N ALA A 126 13.54 -15.77 15.10
CA ALA A 126 14.82 -15.08 14.97
C ALA A 126 14.94 -14.26 13.67
N GLU A 127 14.09 -14.54 12.67
CA GLU A 127 14.18 -13.94 11.34
C GLU A 127 12.81 -13.59 10.78
N ARG A 128 12.72 -12.36 10.25
CA ARG A 128 11.60 -11.91 9.42
C ARG A 128 11.62 -12.65 8.07
N ARG A 129 10.46 -13.02 7.58
CA ARG A 129 10.28 -13.75 6.32
C ARG A 129 9.71 -12.86 5.25
N ASP A 130 10.47 -12.66 4.19
CA ASP A 130 10.09 -11.80 3.07
C ASP A 130 9.68 -12.64 1.86
N TYR A 131 8.52 -12.35 1.27
CA TYR A 131 7.97 -13.06 0.13
C TYR A 131 7.62 -12.10 -1.00
N PHE A 132 7.92 -12.51 -2.23
CA PHE A 132 7.41 -11.81 -3.40
C PHE A 132 5.88 -11.83 -3.37
N ALA A 133 5.27 -10.71 -3.73
CA ALA A 133 3.82 -10.57 -3.74
C ALA A 133 3.33 -9.80 -4.97
N ILE A 134 2.10 -10.11 -5.37
CA ILE A 134 1.34 -9.33 -6.35
C ILE A 134 0.15 -8.67 -5.64
N ASN A 135 -0.24 -7.51 -6.15
CA ASN A 135 -1.34 -6.73 -5.63
C ASN A 135 -2.39 -6.49 -6.69
N ALA A 136 -3.66 -6.54 -6.31
CA ALA A 136 -4.77 -6.03 -7.09
C ALA A 136 -5.72 -5.28 -6.16
N GLY A 137 -6.17 -4.10 -6.57
CA GLY A 137 -7.03 -3.31 -5.71
C GLY A 137 -7.68 -2.13 -6.40
N ALA A 138 -8.31 -1.30 -5.58
CA ALA A 138 -8.91 -0.06 -6.00
C ALA A 138 -8.66 1.04 -4.97
N LYS A 139 -8.72 2.29 -5.45
CA LYS A 139 -8.78 3.47 -4.59
C LYS A 139 -9.99 4.31 -5.02
N VAL A 140 -10.83 4.66 -4.06
CA VAL A 140 -11.96 5.56 -4.28
C VAL A 140 -11.70 6.82 -3.47
N ALA A 141 -11.52 7.93 -4.15
CA ALA A 141 -11.24 9.22 -3.51
C ALA A 141 -12.42 10.19 -3.68
N TYR A 142 -12.75 10.92 -2.63
CA TYR A 142 -13.60 12.09 -2.72
C TYR A 142 -12.75 13.34 -2.57
N ASN A 143 -12.56 14.05 -3.67
CA ASN A 143 -11.81 15.30 -3.72
C ASN A 143 -12.66 16.43 -3.17
N PHE A 144 -12.25 17.05 -2.07
CA PHE A 144 -12.85 18.27 -1.51
C PHE A 144 -12.45 19.49 -2.34
N ASN A 145 -11.22 19.48 -2.81
CA ASN A 145 -10.60 20.46 -3.68
C ASN A 145 -9.42 19.78 -4.44
N PRO A 146 -8.71 20.47 -5.35
CA PRO A 146 -7.59 19.88 -6.10
C PRO A 146 -6.46 19.33 -5.24
N MET A 147 -6.30 19.82 -4.00
CA MET A 147 -5.17 19.45 -3.12
C MET A 147 -5.53 18.40 -2.06
N LEU A 148 -6.81 18.26 -1.67
CA LEU A 148 -7.23 17.43 -0.54
C LEU A 148 -8.35 16.47 -0.92
N ALA A 149 -8.15 15.18 -0.61
CA ALA A 149 -9.18 14.16 -0.77
C ALA A 149 -9.24 13.20 0.42
N LEU A 150 -10.44 12.66 0.67
CA LEU A 150 -10.63 11.45 1.46
C LEU A 150 -10.46 10.24 0.55
N VAL A 151 -9.73 9.22 0.98
CA VAL A 151 -9.45 8.00 0.19
C VAL A 151 -9.93 6.77 0.93
N LEU A 152 -10.58 5.86 0.21
CA LEU A 152 -10.83 4.48 0.60
C LEU A 152 -9.97 3.59 -0.30
N SER A 153 -9.22 2.67 0.28
CA SER A 153 -8.22 1.85 -0.42
C SER A 153 -8.37 0.37 -0.05
N PRO A 154 -9.34 -0.36 -0.64
CA PRO A 154 -9.37 -1.81 -0.57
C PRO A 154 -8.28 -2.39 -1.48
N GLN A 155 -7.35 -3.13 -0.88
CA GLN A 155 -6.24 -3.77 -1.59
C GLN A 155 -6.24 -5.26 -1.29
N GLY A 156 -5.77 -6.08 -2.22
CA GLY A 156 -5.57 -7.51 -2.04
C GLY A 156 -4.14 -7.89 -2.43
N ASP A 157 -3.40 -8.43 -1.48
CA ASP A 157 -2.02 -8.86 -1.65
C ASP A 157 -1.94 -10.38 -1.59
N ILE A 158 -1.26 -10.96 -2.57
CA ILE A 158 -1.01 -12.40 -2.64
C ILE A 158 0.51 -12.58 -2.52
N ALA A 159 0.96 -13.02 -1.34
CA ALA A 159 2.35 -13.35 -1.09
C ALA A 159 2.62 -14.82 -1.43
N PHE A 160 3.65 -15.08 -2.23
CA PHE A 160 4.06 -16.43 -2.64
C PHE A 160 5.07 -16.99 -1.66
N GLY A 161 4.58 -17.67 -0.63
CA GLY A 161 5.38 -18.26 0.43
C GLY A 161 5.75 -19.72 0.19
N LYS A 162 6.46 -20.28 1.16
CA LYS A 162 6.74 -21.71 1.24
C LYS A 162 5.91 -22.33 2.35
N LYS A 163 5.25 -23.45 2.06
CA LYS A 163 4.39 -24.15 3.02
C LYS A 163 5.09 -24.51 4.33
N ALA A 164 6.39 -24.80 4.27
CA ALA A 164 7.20 -25.09 5.46
C ALA A 164 7.43 -23.89 6.38
N GLU A 165 7.24 -22.65 5.88
CA GLU A 165 7.54 -21.42 6.60
C GLU A 165 6.26 -20.67 7.05
N LEU A 166 5.19 -20.73 6.25
CA LEU A 166 3.93 -20.01 6.50
C LEU A 166 2.71 -20.95 6.70
N SER A 167 2.93 -22.26 6.72
CA SER A 167 1.85 -23.27 6.68
C SER A 167 0.98 -23.21 5.40
N THR A 168 1.23 -22.23 4.52
CA THR A 168 0.56 -22.04 3.23
C THR A 168 1.57 -21.71 2.11
N THR A 169 1.21 -22.01 0.86
CA THR A 169 2.00 -21.60 -0.32
C THR A 169 1.65 -20.22 -0.82
N ASN A 170 0.44 -19.72 -0.51
CA ASN A 170 -0.04 -18.41 -0.93
C ASN A 170 -0.76 -17.75 0.25
N ALA A 171 -0.16 -16.70 0.79
CA ALA A 171 -0.79 -15.90 1.83
C ALA A 171 -1.58 -14.76 1.20
N TRP A 172 -2.90 -14.76 1.41
CA TRP A 172 -3.80 -13.73 0.93
C TRP A 172 -4.13 -12.77 2.06
N VAL A 173 -3.73 -11.51 1.90
CA VAL A 173 -3.94 -10.48 2.91
C VAL A 173 -4.61 -9.27 2.25
N TRP A 174 -5.65 -8.75 2.89
CA TRP A 174 -6.46 -7.66 2.39
C TRP A 174 -6.37 -6.44 3.31
N PRO A 175 -5.52 -5.45 3.01
CA PRO A 175 -5.60 -4.13 3.62
C PRO A 175 -6.87 -3.39 3.15
N PHE A 176 -7.79 -3.13 4.08
CA PHE A 176 -8.95 -2.26 3.90
C PHE A 176 -8.70 -0.97 4.65
N THR A 177 -8.19 0.03 3.97
CA THR A 177 -7.75 1.27 4.59
C THR A 177 -8.53 2.48 4.10
N ALA A 178 -8.57 3.51 4.94
CA ALA A 178 -9.10 4.81 4.62
C ALA A 178 -8.13 5.89 5.11
N GLY A 179 -8.15 7.07 4.49
CA GLY A 179 -7.24 8.13 4.89
C GLY A 179 -7.36 9.38 4.06
N LEU A 180 -6.33 10.19 4.12
CA LEU A 180 -6.26 11.47 3.42
C LEU A 180 -5.19 11.45 2.35
N ARG A 181 -5.52 12.08 1.21
CA ARG A 181 -4.58 12.39 0.12
C ARG A 181 -4.34 13.88 0.09
N VAL A 182 -3.06 14.25 0.02
CA VAL A 182 -2.62 15.61 -0.31
C VAL A 182 -1.93 15.58 -1.68
N SER A 183 -2.40 16.44 -2.59
CA SER A 183 -1.92 16.53 -3.98
C SER A 183 -1.26 17.88 -4.24
N PHE A 184 -0.22 17.93 -5.08
CA PHE A 184 0.55 19.13 -5.44
C PHE A 184 1.20 18.98 -6.82
#